data_8c08dab2d32a87bef1e96895b7745546
#
_entry.id   8c08dab2d32a87bef1e96895b7745546
#
_cell.length_a   1.000
_cell.length_b   1.000
_cell.length_c   1.000
_cell.angle_alpha   90.00
_cell.angle_beta   90.00
_cell.angle_gamma   90.00
#
_symmetry.space_group_name_H-M   'P 1'
#
loop_
_entity.id
_entity.type
_entity.pdbx_description
1 polymer ?
#
loop_
_entity_poly.entity_id
_entity_poly.type
_entity_poly.pdbx_seq_one_letter_code
_entity_poly.pdbx_strand_id
1 'polypeptide(L)'
;MTPESQSLQVLSRSRSPFNDIYVIQRQNLREMWFQGTGELYLQSRIDLSRPGELALVYCRLFLAPLLWNPDPARVLVIGLGGGALPRFLHEVYPELFNEVVEVDRQVTELARRHFFFRESSRLRVFEEDGRSFVQRRQREYDIVFLDAFKGGSVPYHLKTVEFYREIERSLKPGGLLATNLYGQSNRLKPRDRATLESVFPQVTCFEDPDRVATVCVASAQNAGVPEEMFRSGLGCLPESVLRHLSWMENVDMIKKGGILEPGNSIFEDDFEAGEFFRAVRRNNRRDPSPSPPYPIRHSS
;
A
#
# COMPACT_ATOMS: atom_id res chain seq x y z
N MET A 1 -36.63 -0.92 -21.17
CA MET A 1 -35.45 -1.79 -21.00
C MET A 1 -35.12 -1.79 -19.52
N THR A 2 -35.46 -2.86 -18.82
CA THR A 2 -35.11 -3.07 -17.41
C THR A 2 -33.57 -3.10 -17.28
N PRO A 3 -32.96 -2.43 -16.28
CA PRO A 3 -31.53 -2.56 -16.07
C PRO A 3 -31.25 -4.03 -15.75
N GLU A 4 -30.45 -4.69 -16.60
CA GLU A 4 -29.94 -6.04 -16.36
C GLU A 4 -29.35 -6.06 -14.96
N SER A 5 -29.87 -6.94 -14.11
CA SER A 5 -29.35 -7.21 -12.78
C SER A 5 -27.88 -7.63 -12.94
N GLN A 6 -26.97 -6.70 -12.62
CA GLN A 6 -25.53 -6.92 -12.73
C GLN A 6 -25.16 -8.09 -11.82
N SER A 7 -24.92 -9.27 -12.40
CA SER A 7 -24.66 -10.49 -11.67
C SER A 7 -23.32 -10.38 -10.94
N LEU A 8 -23.38 -10.28 -9.63
CA LEU A 8 -22.22 -10.42 -8.76
C LEU A 8 -21.89 -11.91 -8.67
N GLN A 9 -20.63 -12.25 -8.92
CA GLN A 9 -20.13 -13.61 -8.83
C GLN A 9 -19.04 -13.70 -7.74
N VAL A 10 -19.24 -14.56 -6.76
CA VAL A 10 -18.18 -14.95 -5.82
C VAL A 10 -17.33 -16.03 -6.48
N LEU A 11 -16.09 -15.69 -6.84
CA LEU A 11 -15.16 -16.59 -7.52
C LEU A 11 -14.42 -17.50 -6.52
N SER A 12 -14.12 -16.98 -5.33
CA SER A 12 -13.45 -17.73 -4.26
C SER A 12 -13.83 -17.18 -2.90
N ARG A 13 -13.92 -18.11 -1.95
CA ARG A 13 -13.93 -17.82 -0.52
C ARG A 13 -12.86 -18.69 0.14
N SER A 14 -11.93 -18.06 0.84
CA SER A 14 -10.82 -18.71 1.52
C SER A 14 -10.69 -18.18 2.94
N ARG A 15 -10.23 -19.04 3.84
CA ARG A 15 -9.95 -18.68 5.22
C ARG A 15 -8.49 -19.03 5.54
N SER A 16 -7.81 -18.10 6.18
CA SER A 16 -6.45 -18.29 6.67
C SER A 16 -6.38 -17.93 8.17
N PRO A 17 -5.25 -18.15 8.84
CA PRO A 17 -5.02 -17.65 10.20
C PRO A 17 -5.06 -16.12 10.30
N PHE A 18 -4.95 -15.42 9.17
CA PHE A 18 -4.85 -13.96 9.11
C PHE A 18 -6.17 -13.30 8.70
N ASN A 19 -6.88 -13.89 7.69
CA ASN A 19 -8.03 -13.25 7.06
C ASN A 19 -9.09 -14.27 6.60
N ASP A 20 -10.35 -13.85 6.60
CA ASP A 20 -11.38 -14.44 5.74
C ASP A 20 -11.40 -13.64 4.43
N ILE A 21 -11.12 -14.30 3.30
CA ILE A 21 -10.83 -13.66 2.01
C ILE A 21 -11.92 -14.02 1.01
N TYR A 22 -12.42 -13.01 0.29
CA TYR A 22 -13.38 -13.17 -0.80
C TYR A 22 -12.80 -12.61 -2.08
N VAL A 23 -12.92 -13.35 -3.19
CA VAL A 23 -12.69 -12.84 -4.53
C VAL A 23 -14.02 -12.74 -5.24
N ILE A 24 -14.37 -11.54 -5.64
CA ILE A 24 -15.68 -11.20 -6.21
C ILE A 24 -15.46 -10.57 -7.57
N GLN A 25 -16.30 -10.92 -8.55
CA GLN A 25 -16.33 -10.29 -9.86
C GLN A 25 -17.69 -9.68 -10.12
N ARG A 26 -17.68 -8.46 -10.65
CA ARG A 26 -18.84 -7.74 -11.16
C ARG A 26 -18.47 -7.07 -12.47
N GLN A 27 -19.08 -7.50 -13.55
CA GLN A 27 -18.70 -7.07 -14.90
C GLN A 27 -17.18 -7.25 -15.12
N ASN A 28 -16.47 -6.19 -15.50
CA ASN A 28 -15.04 -6.19 -15.73
C ASN A 28 -14.20 -5.96 -14.48
N LEU A 29 -14.83 -5.73 -13.32
CA LEU A 29 -14.10 -5.52 -12.06
C LEU A 29 -14.00 -6.82 -11.29
N ARG A 30 -12.79 -7.20 -10.94
CA ARG A 30 -12.49 -8.30 -10.02
C ARG A 30 -11.79 -7.75 -8.80
N GLU A 31 -12.27 -8.15 -7.62
CA GLU A 31 -11.93 -7.54 -6.35
C GLU A 31 -11.56 -8.61 -5.32
N MET A 32 -10.56 -8.32 -4.50
CA MET A 32 -10.22 -9.09 -3.30
C MET A 32 -10.66 -8.29 -2.08
N TRP A 33 -11.40 -8.95 -1.20
CA TRP A 33 -11.93 -8.37 0.02
C TRP A 33 -11.51 -9.18 1.24
N PHE A 34 -11.09 -8.50 2.31
CA PHE A 34 -10.84 -9.13 3.60
C PHE A 34 -11.97 -8.82 4.55
N GLN A 35 -12.41 -9.84 5.28
CA GLN A 35 -13.41 -9.67 6.31
C GLN A 35 -12.73 -9.38 7.65
N GLY A 36 -13.01 -8.20 8.21
CA GLY A 36 -12.68 -7.86 9.58
C GLY A 36 -13.80 -8.21 10.55
N THR A 37 -13.85 -7.55 11.70
CA THR A 37 -14.94 -7.72 12.71
C THR A 37 -16.25 -7.12 12.21
N GLY A 38 -16.96 -7.84 11.32
CA GLY A 38 -18.28 -7.46 10.81
C GLY A 38 -18.30 -6.63 9.55
N GLU A 39 -17.15 -6.23 9.02
CA GLU A 39 -17.02 -5.40 7.81
C GLU A 39 -16.07 -6.04 6.79
N LEU A 40 -16.29 -5.70 5.51
CA LEU A 40 -15.43 -6.12 4.41
C LEU A 40 -14.57 -4.94 3.97
N TYR A 41 -13.27 -5.19 3.80
CA TYR A 41 -12.28 -4.22 3.36
C TYR A 41 -11.77 -4.59 1.98
N LEU A 42 -11.92 -3.68 1.01
CA LEU A 42 -11.36 -3.85 -0.32
C LEU A 42 -9.83 -3.77 -0.25
N GLN A 43 -9.18 -4.88 -0.63
CA GLN A 43 -7.73 -4.98 -0.62
C GLN A 43 -7.12 -4.81 -1.99
N SER A 44 -7.81 -5.28 -3.02
CA SER A 44 -7.29 -5.19 -4.38
C SER A 44 -8.42 -5.16 -5.41
N ARG A 45 -8.16 -4.50 -6.53
CA ARG A 45 -9.08 -4.45 -7.68
C ARG A 45 -8.28 -4.51 -8.97
N ILE A 46 -8.82 -5.25 -9.93
CA ILE A 46 -8.36 -5.25 -11.32
C ILE A 46 -9.54 -5.01 -12.26
N ASP A 47 -9.33 -4.17 -13.25
CA ASP A 47 -10.23 -4.02 -14.38
C ASP A 47 -9.79 -5.00 -15.48
N LEU A 48 -10.62 -6.01 -15.76
CA LEU A 48 -10.33 -7.05 -16.72
C LEU A 48 -10.29 -6.55 -18.17
N SER A 49 -10.86 -5.37 -18.45
CA SER A 49 -10.74 -4.71 -19.76
C SER A 49 -9.39 -4.00 -19.93
N ARG A 50 -8.72 -3.66 -18.82
CA ARG A 50 -7.42 -2.98 -18.79
C ARG A 50 -6.54 -3.57 -17.68
N PRO A 51 -6.17 -4.83 -17.75
CA PRO A 51 -5.53 -5.54 -16.64
C PRO A 51 -4.13 -5.02 -16.30
N GLY A 52 -3.45 -4.30 -17.21
CA GLY A 52 -2.18 -3.63 -16.97
C GLY A 52 -2.28 -2.33 -16.17
N GLU A 53 -3.50 -1.77 -15.97
CA GLU A 53 -3.68 -0.49 -15.29
C GLU A 53 -3.87 -0.66 -13.77
N LEU A 54 -3.41 0.34 -13.00
CA LEU A 54 -3.66 0.41 -11.55
C LEU A 54 -5.06 0.94 -11.28
N ALA A 55 -6.00 0.06 -10.91
CA ALA A 55 -7.41 0.39 -10.76
C ALA A 55 -7.70 1.19 -9.48
N LEU A 56 -6.92 0.99 -8.40
CA LEU A 56 -7.10 1.68 -7.12
C LEU A 56 -6.21 2.92 -7.03
N VAL A 57 -6.76 4.02 -6.51
CA VAL A 57 -6.06 5.30 -6.42
C VAL A 57 -4.80 5.20 -5.58
N TYR A 58 -4.83 4.51 -4.43
CA TYR A 58 -3.65 4.37 -3.58
C TYR A 58 -2.48 3.67 -4.28
N CYS A 59 -2.75 2.69 -5.16
CA CYS A 59 -1.71 2.04 -5.96
C CYS A 59 -1.04 3.04 -6.92
N ARG A 60 -1.79 4.01 -7.44
CA ARG A 60 -1.24 5.10 -8.26
C ARG A 60 -0.41 6.06 -7.43
N LEU A 61 -0.84 6.38 -6.19
CA LEU A 61 -0.06 7.19 -5.25
C LEU A 61 1.28 6.52 -4.89
N PHE A 62 1.32 5.19 -4.85
CA PHE A 62 2.56 4.44 -4.64
C PHE A 62 3.59 4.60 -5.77
N LEU A 63 3.24 5.18 -6.90
CA LEU A 63 4.22 5.51 -7.94
C LEU A 63 4.99 6.80 -7.64
N ALA A 64 4.58 7.58 -6.64
CA ALA A 64 5.24 8.84 -6.27
C ALA A 64 6.75 8.72 -6.00
N PRO A 65 7.30 7.67 -5.35
CA PRO A 65 8.75 7.53 -5.17
C PRO A 65 9.55 7.54 -6.48
N LEU A 66 8.94 7.14 -7.60
CA LEU A 66 9.59 7.15 -8.92
C LEU A 66 9.93 8.56 -9.41
N LEU A 67 9.34 9.59 -8.82
CA LEU A 67 9.71 10.99 -9.09
C LEU A 67 11.11 11.34 -8.57
N TRP A 68 11.58 10.65 -7.53
CA TRP A 68 12.91 10.81 -6.96
C TRP A 68 13.91 9.80 -7.50
N ASN A 69 13.43 8.60 -7.81
CA ASN A 69 14.22 7.53 -8.40
C ASN A 69 13.45 6.92 -9.57
N PRO A 70 13.57 7.50 -10.79
CA PRO A 70 12.80 7.09 -11.95
C PRO A 70 13.21 5.73 -12.54
N ASP A 71 14.37 5.22 -12.18
CA ASP A 71 14.92 3.93 -12.67
C ASP A 71 15.48 3.09 -11.51
N PRO A 72 14.60 2.58 -10.62
CA PRO A 72 15.02 1.77 -9.50
C PRO A 72 15.52 0.40 -9.97
N ALA A 73 16.65 -0.07 -9.40
CA ALA A 73 17.20 -1.39 -9.73
C ALA A 73 16.62 -2.51 -8.85
N ARG A 74 16.26 -2.21 -7.60
CA ARG A 74 15.72 -3.20 -6.66
C ARG A 74 14.70 -2.60 -5.71
N VAL A 75 13.53 -3.20 -5.65
CA VAL A 75 12.44 -2.77 -4.75
C VAL A 75 11.95 -3.92 -3.88
N LEU A 76 11.41 -3.56 -2.72
CA LEU A 76 10.69 -4.46 -1.83
C LEU A 76 9.24 -3.98 -1.69
N VAL A 77 8.29 -4.89 -1.85
CA VAL A 77 6.88 -4.65 -1.54
C VAL A 77 6.49 -5.52 -0.34
N ILE A 78 6.08 -4.89 0.76
CA ILE A 78 5.59 -5.58 1.96
C ILE A 78 4.06 -5.56 1.92
N GLY A 79 3.48 -6.74 1.68
CA GLY A 79 2.08 -6.95 1.33
C GLY A 79 1.87 -7.15 -0.17
N LEU A 80 1.08 -8.16 -0.55
CA LEU A 80 0.82 -8.51 -1.95
C LEU A 80 -0.56 -8.08 -2.41
N GLY A 81 -1.60 -8.41 -1.64
CA GLY A 81 -2.97 -8.31 -2.10
C GLY A 81 -3.20 -9.06 -3.42
N GLY A 82 -3.76 -8.41 -4.43
CA GLY A 82 -3.88 -8.97 -5.79
C GLY A 82 -2.61 -8.84 -6.64
N GLY A 83 -1.53 -8.27 -6.10
CA GLY A 83 -0.27 -8.10 -6.82
C GLY A 83 -0.28 -6.99 -7.87
N ALA A 84 -1.19 -6.01 -7.76
CA ALA A 84 -1.32 -4.95 -8.76
C ALA A 84 -0.04 -4.11 -8.91
N LEU A 85 0.49 -3.60 -7.80
CA LEU A 85 1.70 -2.77 -7.79
C LEU A 85 2.94 -3.55 -8.26
N PRO A 86 3.31 -4.69 -7.67
CA PRO A 86 4.52 -5.41 -8.10
C PRO A 86 4.42 -5.90 -9.55
N ARG A 87 3.24 -6.30 -10.04
CA ARG A 87 3.04 -6.68 -11.44
C ARG A 87 3.22 -5.48 -12.37
N PHE A 88 2.62 -4.33 -12.05
CA PHE A 88 2.78 -3.10 -12.83
C PHE A 88 4.26 -2.68 -12.92
N LEU A 89 4.97 -2.64 -11.80
CA LEU A 89 6.40 -2.31 -11.76
C LEU A 89 7.23 -3.29 -12.60
N HIS A 90 6.93 -4.58 -12.54
CA HIS A 90 7.64 -5.61 -13.31
C HIS A 90 7.39 -5.48 -14.83
N GLU A 91 6.18 -5.10 -15.23
CA GLU A 91 5.84 -4.86 -16.65
C GLU A 91 6.52 -3.60 -17.20
N VAL A 92 6.60 -2.54 -16.38
CA VAL A 92 7.16 -1.24 -16.79
C VAL A 92 8.69 -1.21 -16.74
N TYR A 93 9.29 -1.91 -15.77
CA TYR A 93 10.73 -1.98 -15.54
C TYR A 93 11.22 -3.43 -15.62
N PRO A 94 11.49 -3.97 -16.83
CA PRO A 94 11.84 -5.38 -17.01
C PRO A 94 13.14 -5.80 -16.30
N GLU A 95 14.06 -4.85 -16.06
CA GLU A 95 15.32 -5.09 -15.37
C GLU A 95 15.23 -4.98 -13.86
N LEU A 96 14.12 -4.49 -13.33
CA LEU A 96 13.88 -4.31 -11.91
C LEU A 96 13.83 -5.65 -11.15
N PHE A 97 14.63 -5.79 -10.10
CA PHE A 97 14.46 -6.84 -9.09
C PHE A 97 13.37 -6.43 -8.11
N ASN A 98 12.24 -7.11 -8.19
CA ASN A 98 11.05 -6.83 -7.42
C ASN A 98 10.78 -7.98 -6.45
N GLU A 99 11.08 -7.77 -5.17
CA GLU A 99 10.81 -8.73 -4.09
C GLU A 99 9.51 -8.35 -3.39
N VAL A 100 8.66 -9.33 -3.15
CA VAL A 100 7.39 -9.17 -2.44
C VAL A 100 7.39 -10.05 -1.22
N VAL A 101 6.95 -9.53 -0.08
CA VAL A 101 6.79 -10.31 1.14
C VAL A 101 5.31 -10.32 1.52
N GLU A 102 4.73 -11.52 1.63
CA GLU A 102 3.33 -11.72 2.01
C GLU A 102 3.25 -12.80 3.09
N VAL A 103 2.63 -12.48 4.22
CA VAL A 103 2.52 -13.41 5.35
C VAL A 103 1.43 -14.46 5.13
N ASP A 104 0.43 -14.12 4.33
CA ASP A 104 -0.73 -14.98 4.08
C ASP A 104 -0.61 -15.72 2.74
N ARG A 105 -0.19 -16.98 2.79
CA ARG A 105 -0.10 -17.84 1.62
C ARG A 105 -1.38 -17.89 0.79
N GLN A 106 -2.56 -17.80 1.44
CA GLN A 106 -3.85 -17.79 0.71
C GLN A 106 -3.99 -16.56 -0.18
N VAL A 107 -3.46 -15.40 0.24
CA VAL A 107 -3.41 -14.19 -0.58
C VAL A 107 -2.57 -14.44 -1.83
N THR A 108 -1.38 -15.04 -1.67
CA THR A 108 -0.49 -15.37 -2.79
C THR A 108 -1.15 -16.33 -3.80
N GLU A 109 -1.80 -17.38 -3.31
CA GLU A 109 -2.51 -18.34 -4.15
C GLU A 109 -3.67 -17.70 -4.92
N LEU A 110 -4.45 -16.81 -4.27
CA LEU A 110 -5.55 -16.09 -4.89
C LEU A 110 -5.07 -15.04 -5.90
N ALA A 111 -3.96 -14.36 -5.63
CA ALA A 111 -3.33 -13.44 -6.58
C ALA A 111 -2.90 -14.15 -7.86
N ARG A 112 -2.26 -15.31 -7.74
CA ARG A 112 -1.86 -16.16 -8.88
C ARG A 112 -3.08 -16.67 -9.67
N ARG A 113 -4.16 -17.07 -8.98
CA ARG A 113 -5.34 -17.67 -9.59
C ARG A 113 -6.26 -16.65 -10.27
N HIS A 114 -6.43 -15.48 -9.66
CA HIS A 114 -7.49 -14.56 -10.04
C HIS A 114 -7.02 -13.19 -10.54
N PHE A 115 -5.77 -12.78 -10.24
CA PHE A 115 -5.30 -11.42 -10.54
C PHE A 115 -4.12 -11.36 -11.50
N PHE A 116 -3.92 -12.43 -12.28
CA PHE A 116 -2.85 -12.55 -13.29
C PHE A 116 -1.43 -12.38 -12.72
N PHE A 117 -1.27 -12.49 -11.41
CA PHE A 117 0.04 -12.41 -10.79
C PHE A 117 0.89 -13.63 -11.18
N ARG A 118 2.11 -13.39 -11.66
CA ARG A 118 3.07 -14.42 -12.04
C ARG A 118 4.46 -14.01 -11.59
N GLU A 119 5.13 -14.93 -10.95
CA GLU A 119 6.52 -14.76 -10.58
C GLU A 119 7.45 -15.00 -11.79
N SER A 120 8.66 -14.45 -11.69
CA SER A 120 9.72 -14.61 -12.67
C SER A 120 11.08 -14.66 -11.96
N SER A 121 12.17 -14.70 -12.71
CA SER A 121 13.51 -14.55 -12.12
C SER A 121 13.73 -13.21 -11.42
N ARG A 122 12.96 -12.16 -11.78
CA ARG A 122 13.06 -10.81 -11.24
C ARG A 122 11.85 -10.34 -10.41
N LEU A 123 10.77 -11.11 -10.36
CA LEU A 123 9.61 -10.85 -9.50
C LEU A 123 9.37 -12.09 -8.63
N ARG A 124 9.67 -12.01 -7.35
CA ARG A 124 9.64 -13.14 -6.41
C ARG A 124 8.80 -12.83 -5.19
N VAL A 125 8.03 -13.83 -4.73
CA VAL A 125 7.27 -13.75 -3.47
C VAL A 125 7.95 -14.58 -2.40
N PHE A 126 8.05 -14.00 -1.19
CA PHE A 126 8.50 -14.67 0.04
C PHE A 126 7.31 -14.72 0.99
N GLU A 127 6.91 -15.96 1.35
CA GLU A 127 5.77 -16.21 2.23
C GLU A 127 6.24 -16.18 3.69
N GLU A 128 6.42 -14.98 4.25
CA GLU A 128 6.86 -14.76 5.63
C GLU A 128 6.44 -13.39 6.17
N ASP A 129 6.68 -13.13 7.45
CA ASP A 129 6.44 -11.83 8.09
C ASP A 129 7.37 -10.75 7.52
N GLY A 130 6.80 -9.59 7.18
CA GLY A 130 7.52 -8.49 6.54
C GLY A 130 8.66 -7.94 7.40
N ARG A 131 8.47 -7.83 8.72
CA ARG A 131 9.52 -7.33 9.62
C ARG A 131 10.66 -8.32 9.75
N SER A 132 10.35 -9.61 9.92
CA SER A 132 11.35 -10.68 9.98
C SER A 132 12.19 -10.74 8.70
N PHE A 133 11.56 -10.48 7.55
CA PHE A 133 12.27 -10.39 6.27
C PHE A 133 13.22 -9.18 6.23
N VAL A 134 12.75 -7.98 6.59
CA VAL A 134 13.51 -6.73 6.55
C VAL A 134 14.71 -6.75 7.51
N GLN A 135 14.57 -7.36 8.68
CA GLN A 135 15.65 -7.45 9.69
C GLN A 135 16.94 -8.09 9.16
N ARG A 136 16.83 -8.93 8.12
CA ARG A 136 17.98 -9.62 7.49
C ARG A 136 18.56 -8.86 6.30
N ARG A 137 18.04 -7.65 6.00
CA ARG A 137 18.43 -6.84 4.84
C ARG A 137 19.23 -5.63 5.26
N GLN A 138 20.22 -5.28 4.45
CA GLN A 138 21.06 -4.12 4.70
C GLN A 138 21.48 -3.47 3.39
N ARG A 139 21.08 -2.23 3.16
CA ARG A 139 21.42 -1.42 1.98
C ARG A 139 21.17 -2.12 0.65
N GLU A 140 20.00 -2.78 0.54
CA GLU A 140 19.67 -3.57 -0.65
C GLU A 140 18.68 -2.86 -1.58
N TYR A 141 17.76 -2.03 -1.04
CA TYR A 141 16.62 -1.53 -1.77
C TYR A 141 16.75 -0.07 -2.13
N ASP A 142 16.35 0.24 -3.36
CA ASP A 142 16.17 1.62 -3.83
C ASP A 142 14.86 2.20 -3.31
N ILE A 143 13.79 1.35 -3.29
CA ILE A 143 12.49 1.74 -2.76
C ILE A 143 11.91 0.55 -1.98
N VAL A 144 11.34 0.83 -0.80
CA VAL A 144 10.49 -0.10 -0.05
C VAL A 144 9.06 0.43 -0.08
N PHE A 145 8.11 -0.40 -0.47
CA PHE A 145 6.67 -0.13 -0.44
C PHE A 145 6.03 -0.90 0.71
N LEU A 146 5.45 -0.19 1.67
CA LEU A 146 4.73 -0.80 2.80
C LEU A 146 3.23 -0.70 2.55
N ASP A 147 2.64 -1.80 2.08
CA ASP A 147 1.21 -1.96 1.75
C ASP A 147 0.59 -3.16 2.46
N ALA A 148 1.00 -3.41 3.71
CA ALA A 148 0.49 -4.50 4.53
C ALA A 148 -0.72 -4.06 5.35
N PHE A 149 -1.87 -4.73 5.17
CA PHE A 149 -3.10 -4.42 5.89
C PHE A 149 -3.70 -5.65 6.56
N LYS A 150 -4.22 -5.46 7.78
CA LYS A 150 -4.99 -6.44 8.52
C LYS A 150 -6.17 -5.74 9.23
N GLY A 151 -7.39 -6.14 8.89
CA GLY A 151 -8.58 -5.56 9.50
C GLY A 151 -8.71 -4.04 9.33
N GLY A 152 -8.30 -3.48 8.18
CA GLY A 152 -8.40 -2.06 7.86
C GLY A 152 -7.27 -1.18 8.45
N SER A 153 -6.17 -1.76 8.90
CA SER A 153 -5.02 -1.03 9.44
C SER A 153 -3.71 -1.76 9.14
N VAL A 154 -2.62 -1.01 9.05
CA VAL A 154 -1.26 -1.59 9.05
C VAL A 154 -1.06 -2.32 10.38
N PRO A 155 -0.55 -3.57 10.39
CA PRO A 155 -0.21 -4.29 11.61
C PRO A 155 0.72 -3.48 12.52
N TYR A 156 0.46 -3.51 13.83
CA TYR A 156 1.17 -2.67 14.79
C TYR A 156 2.69 -2.77 14.68
N HIS A 157 3.24 -4.00 14.61
CA HIS A 157 4.67 -4.26 14.55
C HIS A 157 5.36 -3.75 13.26
N LEU A 158 4.57 -3.34 12.24
CA LEU A 158 5.04 -2.76 10.97
C LEU A 158 4.88 -1.23 10.92
N LYS A 159 4.74 -0.57 12.07
CA LYS A 159 4.56 0.88 12.14
C LYS A 159 5.23 1.54 13.34
N THR A 160 6.10 0.82 14.03
CA THR A 160 6.87 1.31 15.18
C THR A 160 8.16 2.00 14.72
N VAL A 161 8.74 2.83 15.59
CA VAL A 161 10.05 3.48 15.34
C VAL A 161 11.12 2.45 15.04
N GLU A 162 11.12 1.33 15.77
CA GLU A 162 12.09 0.24 15.60
C GLU A 162 11.98 -0.37 14.21
N PHE A 163 10.75 -0.64 13.76
CA PHE A 163 10.52 -1.17 12.41
C PHE A 163 10.96 -0.16 11.33
N TYR A 164 10.64 1.12 11.48
CA TYR A 164 11.08 2.12 10.50
C TYR A 164 12.60 2.29 10.46
N ARG A 165 13.32 2.13 11.59
CA ARG A 165 14.79 2.06 11.61
C ARG A 165 15.32 0.80 10.92
N GLU A 166 14.60 -0.33 11.02
CA GLU A 166 14.91 -1.56 10.28
C GLU A 166 14.75 -1.35 8.77
N ILE A 167 13.67 -0.68 8.34
CA ILE A 167 13.48 -0.26 6.94
C ILE A 167 14.62 0.65 6.49
N GLU A 168 14.95 1.71 7.25
CA GLU A 168 16.03 2.64 6.92
C GLU A 168 17.35 1.90 6.66
N ARG A 169 17.70 0.95 7.52
CA ARG A 169 18.91 0.12 7.34
C ARG A 169 18.87 -0.74 6.10
N SER A 170 17.70 -1.18 5.67
CA SER A 170 17.52 -1.99 4.46
C SER A 170 17.63 -1.18 3.16
N LEU A 171 17.41 0.14 3.24
CA LEU A 171 17.50 1.07 2.12
C LEU A 171 18.97 1.36 1.75
N LYS A 172 19.22 1.48 0.45
CA LYS A 172 20.48 2.06 -0.07
C LYS A 172 20.61 3.53 0.33
N PRO A 173 21.81 4.12 0.27
CA PRO A 173 21.94 5.57 0.37
C PRO A 173 21.05 6.26 -0.67
N GLY A 174 20.16 7.17 -0.22
CA GLY A 174 19.16 7.80 -1.09
C GLY A 174 17.90 6.98 -1.34
N GLY A 175 17.80 5.79 -0.76
CA GLY A 175 16.61 4.96 -0.88
C GLY A 175 15.39 5.56 -0.19
N LEU A 176 14.21 5.11 -0.60
CA LEU A 176 12.92 5.67 -0.22
C LEU A 176 12.00 4.61 0.40
N LEU A 177 11.24 5.03 1.40
CA LEU A 177 10.09 4.28 1.89
C LEU A 177 8.80 4.95 1.40
N ALA A 178 7.89 4.20 0.81
CA ALA A 178 6.52 4.63 0.59
C ALA A 178 5.57 3.81 1.47
N THR A 179 4.70 4.47 2.21
CA THR A 179 3.74 3.80 3.11
C THR A 179 2.34 4.38 2.96
N ASN A 180 1.33 3.51 2.95
CA ASN A 180 -0.07 3.89 2.88
C ASN A 180 -0.63 4.09 4.30
N LEU A 181 -1.01 5.31 4.64
CA LEU A 181 -1.60 5.65 5.94
C LEU A 181 -3.13 5.54 5.97
N TYR A 182 -3.74 5.11 4.89
CA TYR A 182 -5.17 4.85 4.67
C TYR A 182 -6.19 5.68 5.50
N GLY A 183 -7.32 6.07 4.85
CA GLY A 183 -8.55 6.55 5.48
C GLY A 183 -8.58 8.02 5.87
N GLN A 184 -9.74 8.64 5.58
CA GLN A 184 -10.04 10.04 5.87
C GLN A 184 -10.18 10.29 7.37
N SER A 185 -10.82 9.36 8.08
CA SER A 185 -11.09 9.44 9.52
C SER A 185 -10.06 8.72 10.38
N ASN A 186 -8.92 8.33 9.82
CA ASN A 186 -7.87 7.66 10.55
C ASN A 186 -7.27 8.60 11.62
N ARG A 187 -7.77 8.49 12.85
CA ARG A 187 -7.28 9.26 14.02
C ARG A 187 -5.84 8.92 14.39
N LEU A 188 -5.31 7.80 13.91
CA LEU A 188 -3.92 7.40 14.13
C LEU A 188 -2.99 8.05 13.10
N LYS A 189 -3.51 8.61 12.01
CA LYS A 189 -2.69 9.22 10.94
C LYS A 189 -1.68 10.26 11.44
N PRO A 190 -2.01 11.18 12.37
CA PRO A 190 -1.02 12.11 12.93
C PRO A 190 0.11 11.40 13.69
N ARG A 191 -0.23 10.34 14.43
CA ARG A 191 0.72 9.52 15.18
C ARG A 191 1.57 8.65 14.26
N ASP A 192 0.97 8.02 13.25
CA ASP A 192 1.66 7.26 12.20
C ASP A 192 2.70 8.16 11.51
N ARG A 193 2.30 9.37 11.14
CA ARG A 193 3.18 10.36 10.53
C ARG A 193 4.29 10.80 11.46
N ALA A 194 3.98 11.13 12.72
CA ALA A 194 4.97 11.50 13.73
C ALA A 194 6.02 10.40 13.94
N THR A 195 5.58 9.13 13.95
CA THR A 195 6.48 7.99 14.08
C THR A 195 7.42 7.89 12.86
N LEU A 196 6.90 8.10 11.67
CA LEU A 196 7.68 8.11 10.44
C LEU A 196 8.70 9.26 10.43
N GLU A 197 8.27 10.48 10.77
CA GLU A 197 9.10 11.69 10.87
C GLU A 197 10.17 11.61 11.97
N SER A 198 9.99 10.76 12.99
CA SER A 198 11.01 10.52 14.02
C SER A 198 12.22 9.73 13.52
N VAL A 199 12.09 9.03 12.39
CA VAL A 199 13.16 8.23 11.79
C VAL A 199 13.65 8.87 10.48
N PHE A 200 12.74 9.38 9.67
CA PHE A 200 13.05 9.95 8.36
C PHE A 200 12.93 11.48 8.42
N PRO A 201 14.03 12.23 8.18
CA PRO A 201 14.02 13.69 8.25
C PRO A 201 13.19 14.33 7.13
N GLN A 202 12.90 13.60 6.06
CA GLN A 202 12.10 14.08 4.94
C GLN A 202 10.90 13.15 4.73
N VAL A 203 9.70 13.68 4.92
CA VAL A 203 8.44 12.98 4.66
C VAL A 203 7.53 13.86 3.83
N THR A 204 7.15 13.38 2.66
CA THR A 204 6.18 14.02 1.76
C THR A 204 4.96 13.13 1.62
N CYS A 205 3.78 13.64 1.93
CA CYS A 205 2.54 12.88 1.85
C CYS A 205 1.71 13.33 0.65
N PHE A 206 1.19 12.36 -0.08
CA PHE A 206 0.29 12.52 -1.20
C PHE A 206 -1.09 12.03 -0.79
N GLU A 207 -2.08 12.88 -0.91
CA GLU A 207 -3.46 12.59 -0.52
C GLU A 207 -4.35 12.66 -1.75
N ASP A 208 -5.24 11.67 -1.95
CA ASP A 208 -6.19 11.75 -3.04
C ASP A 208 -7.27 12.82 -2.77
N PRO A 209 -7.95 13.37 -3.81
CA PRO A 209 -8.95 14.43 -3.64
C PRO A 209 -10.08 14.03 -2.72
N ASP A 210 -10.49 12.78 -2.76
CA ASP A 210 -11.58 12.24 -1.93
C ASP A 210 -11.08 11.81 -0.54
N ARG A 211 -9.75 11.98 -0.29
CA ARG A 211 -9.06 11.63 0.96
C ARG A 211 -9.24 10.17 1.40
N VAL A 212 -9.51 9.28 0.46
CA VAL A 212 -9.66 7.84 0.75
C VAL A 212 -8.29 7.19 1.01
N ALA A 213 -7.23 7.73 0.39
CA ALA A 213 -5.87 7.23 0.57
C ALA A 213 -4.88 8.38 0.83
N THR A 214 -3.87 8.09 1.64
CA THR A 214 -2.71 8.95 1.85
C THR A 214 -1.47 8.08 1.79
N VAL A 215 -0.59 8.34 0.82
CA VAL A 215 0.72 7.69 0.74
C VAL A 215 1.79 8.69 1.13
N CYS A 216 2.61 8.33 2.11
CA CYS A 216 3.77 9.12 2.50
C CYS A 216 5.04 8.50 1.92
N VAL A 217 5.87 9.33 1.29
CA VAL A 217 7.21 9.00 0.83
C VAL A 217 8.21 9.60 1.80
N ALA A 218 9.08 8.76 2.35
CA ALA A 218 10.06 9.12 3.36
C ALA A 218 11.49 8.82 2.87
N SER A 219 12.43 9.71 3.19
CA SER A 219 13.85 9.58 2.85
C SER A 219 14.72 9.90 4.06
N ALA A 220 15.81 9.13 4.23
CA ALA A 220 16.85 9.41 5.23
C ALA A 220 17.77 10.58 4.84
N GLN A 221 17.71 11.06 3.62
CA GLN A 221 18.50 12.21 3.15
C GLN A 221 17.77 13.53 3.40
N ASN A 222 18.52 14.55 3.85
CA ASN A 222 18.00 15.89 4.10
C ASN A 222 17.67 16.70 2.82
N ALA A 223 17.86 16.12 1.65
CA ALA A 223 17.49 16.75 0.39
C ALA A 223 15.97 16.71 0.24
N GLY A 224 15.29 17.78 0.67
CA GLY A 224 13.91 18.03 0.27
C GLY A 224 13.79 17.87 -1.25
N VAL A 225 12.61 17.46 -1.73
CA VAL A 225 12.37 17.43 -3.19
C VAL A 225 12.40 18.85 -3.67
N PRO A 226 13.41 19.30 -4.40
CA PRO A 226 13.31 20.55 -5.10
C PRO A 226 12.15 20.45 -6.08
N GLU A 227 11.32 21.48 -6.18
CA GLU A 227 10.24 21.55 -7.16
C GLU A 227 10.75 21.28 -8.59
N GLU A 228 12.00 21.64 -8.85
CA GLU A 228 12.74 21.34 -10.09
C GLU A 228 12.99 19.84 -10.30
N MET A 229 13.29 19.06 -9.25
CA MET A 229 13.42 17.59 -9.37
C MET A 229 12.08 16.94 -9.65
N PHE A 230 11.01 17.47 -9.10
CA PHE A 230 9.65 17.01 -9.40
C PHE A 230 9.33 17.19 -10.88
N ARG A 231 9.62 18.36 -11.45
CA ARG A 231 9.40 18.65 -12.89
C ARG A 231 10.37 17.89 -13.80
N SER A 232 11.63 17.74 -13.41
CA SER A 232 12.64 17.00 -14.20
C SER A 232 12.42 15.48 -14.09
N GLY A 233 12.00 14.97 -12.95
CA GLY A 233 11.65 13.56 -12.74
C GLY A 233 10.55 13.09 -13.68
N LEU A 234 9.52 13.93 -13.90
CA LEU A 234 8.44 13.65 -14.86
C LEU A 234 8.97 13.39 -16.28
N GLY A 235 10.02 14.10 -16.72
CA GLY A 235 10.61 13.90 -18.06
C GLY A 235 11.36 12.59 -18.24
N CYS A 236 11.70 11.87 -17.18
CA CYS A 236 12.45 10.61 -17.20
C CYS A 236 11.57 9.37 -17.00
N LEU A 237 10.29 9.55 -16.64
CA LEU A 237 9.41 8.43 -16.35
C LEU A 237 8.80 7.81 -17.60
N PRO A 238 8.59 6.47 -17.62
CA PRO A 238 7.84 5.81 -18.68
C PRO A 238 6.42 6.37 -18.82
N GLU A 239 5.91 6.42 -20.05
CA GLU A 239 4.57 6.94 -20.34
C GLU A 239 3.45 6.25 -19.54
N SER A 240 3.59 4.94 -19.31
CA SER A 240 2.65 4.17 -18.48
C SER A 240 2.60 4.66 -17.04
N VAL A 241 3.74 5.08 -16.46
CA VAL A 241 3.82 5.69 -15.13
C VAL A 241 3.20 7.09 -15.15
N LEU A 242 3.56 7.90 -16.15
CA LEU A 242 3.05 9.28 -16.30
C LEU A 242 1.52 9.31 -16.37
N ARG A 243 0.89 8.41 -17.12
CA ARG A 243 -0.58 8.30 -17.18
C ARG A 243 -1.22 8.07 -15.81
N HIS A 244 -0.56 7.31 -14.95
CA HIS A 244 -1.04 7.06 -13.58
C HIS A 244 -0.73 8.21 -12.61
N LEU A 245 0.24 9.06 -12.94
CA LEU A 245 0.59 10.26 -12.16
C LEU A 245 -0.09 11.55 -12.66
N SER A 246 -0.96 11.49 -13.67
CA SER A 246 -1.66 12.66 -14.23
C SER A 246 -2.47 13.46 -13.20
N TRP A 247 -2.90 12.85 -12.09
CA TRP A 247 -3.54 13.51 -10.95
C TRP A 247 -2.62 14.49 -10.22
N MET A 248 -1.29 14.38 -10.38
CA MET A 248 -0.30 15.26 -9.73
C MET A 248 -0.24 16.67 -10.36
N GLU A 249 -0.91 16.90 -11.46
CA GLU A 249 -1.06 18.24 -12.02
C GLU A 249 -1.79 19.20 -11.06
N ASN A 250 -2.56 18.67 -10.11
CA ASN A 250 -3.19 19.42 -9.02
C ASN A 250 -2.26 19.40 -7.79
N VAL A 251 -1.33 20.34 -7.70
CA VAL A 251 -0.27 20.46 -6.69
C VAL A 251 -0.77 20.54 -5.23
N ASP A 252 -2.07 20.83 -5.02
CA ASP A 252 -2.71 20.89 -3.69
C ASP A 252 -2.70 19.55 -2.93
N MET A 253 -2.32 18.47 -3.61
CA MET A 253 -2.26 17.13 -3.04
C MET A 253 -0.96 16.82 -2.29
N ILE A 254 0.05 17.68 -2.41
CA ILE A 254 1.36 17.49 -1.77
C ILE A 254 1.37 18.20 -0.44
N LYS A 255 1.21 17.45 0.65
CA LYS A 255 1.42 17.98 2.00
C LYS A 255 2.85 17.74 2.42
N LYS A 256 3.69 18.78 2.34
CA LYS A 256 5.03 18.75 2.92
C LYS A 256 4.93 18.50 4.43
N GLY A 257 5.89 17.75 4.98
CA GLY A 257 6.01 17.51 6.41
C GLY A 257 5.81 18.79 7.22
N GLY A 258 4.83 18.79 8.11
CA GLY A 258 4.70 19.83 9.12
C GLY A 258 5.61 19.49 10.29
N ILE A 259 6.06 20.49 11.03
CA ILE A 259 6.74 20.32 12.31
C ILE A 259 5.85 19.43 13.20
N LEU A 260 6.44 18.43 13.86
CA LEU A 260 5.76 17.63 14.88
C LEU A 260 5.01 18.56 15.82
N GLU A 261 3.68 18.45 15.87
CA GLU A 261 2.92 19.17 16.88
C GLU A 261 3.36 18.64 18.25
N PRO A 262 3.71 19.52 19.19
CA PRO A 262 4.08 19.11 20.55
C PRO A 262 2.95 18.29 21.16
N GLY A 263 3.22 17.03 21.51
CA GLY A 263 2.25 16.13 22.16
C GLY A 263 1.78 14.95 21.33
N ASN A 264 2.15 14.81 20.05
CA ASN A 264 1.91 13.56 19.32
C ASN A 264 2.88 12.48 19.82
N SER A 265 2.32 11.47 20.52
CA SER A 265 3.08 10.27 20.88
C SER A 265 3.41 9.47 19.62
N ILE A 266 4.58 8.84 19.60
CA ILE A 266 5.01 7.92 18.52
C ILE A 266 4.67 6.48 18.87
N PHE A 267 4.74 5.58 17.91
CA PHE A 267 4.58 4.14 18.13
C PHE A 267 5.94 3.51 18.40
N GLU A 268 6.05 2.75 19.48
CA GLU A 268 7.23 1.99 19.89
C GLU A 268 6.85 0.54 20.14
N ASP A 269 7.80 -0.38 20.13
CA ASP A 269 7.52 -1.82 20.26
C ASP A 269 6.90 -2.21 21.61
N ASP A 270 7.09 -1.41 22.65
CA ASP A 270 6.57 -1.63 24.00
C ASP A 270 5.14 -1.09 24.23
N PHE A 271 4.53 -0.54 23.17
CA PHE A 271 3.18 0.02 23.24
C PHE A 271 2.12 -1.04 23.56
N GLU A 272 1.18 -0.72 24.46
CA GLU A 272 0.06 -1.62 24.79
C GLU A 272 -0.86 -1.87 23.58
N ALA A 273 -0.79 -3.08 23.01
CA ALA A 273 -1.59 -3.51 21.86
C ALA A 273 -3.10 -3.27 22.04
N GLY A 274 -3.61 -3.31 23.28
CA GLY A 274 -5.03 -3.07 23.58
C GLY A 274 -5.52 -1.66 23.22
N GLU A 275 -4.70 -0.64 23.40
CA GLU A 275 -5.06 0.73 23.03
C GLU A 275 -5.09 0.92 21.50
N PHE A 276 -4.12 0.34 20.80
CA PHE A 276 -4.07 0.32 19.36
C PHE A 276 -5.32 -0.33 18.76
N PHE A 277 -5.69 -1.53 19.22
CA PHE A 277 -6.88 -2.20 18.71
C PHE A 277 -8.17 -1.44 19.02
N ARG A 278 -8.27 -0.76 20.16
CA ARG A 278 -9.41 0.12 20.44
C ARG A 278 -9.49 1.30 19.47
N ALA A 279 -8.34 1.90 19.14
CA ALA A 279 -8.27 3.00 18.18
C ALA A 279 -8.64 2.54 16.76
N VAL A 280 -8.11 1.40 16.29
CA VAL A 280 -8.45 0.79 14.99
C VAL A 280 -9.95 0.50 14.90
N ARG A 281 -10.55 -0.12 15.93
CA ARG A 281 -12.00 -0.37 15.95
C ARG A 281 -12.83 0.91 15.88
N ARG A 282 -12.38 2.00 16.52
CA ARG A 282 -13.08 3.30 16.45
C ARG A 282 -12.97 3.93 15.06
N ASN A 283 -11.81 3.81 14.42
CA ASN A 283 -11.61 4.31 13.07
C ASN A 283 -12.51 3.57 12.08
N ASN A 284 -12.50 2.24 12.11
CA ASN A 284 -13.25 1.40 11.19
C ASN A 284 -14.77 1.59 11.29
N ARG A 285 -15.29 1.98 12.46
CA ARG A 285 -16.72 2.29 12.64
C ARG A 285 -17.15 3.63 12.04
N ARG A 286 -16.20 4.55 11.79
CA ARG A 286 -16.49 5.90 11.31
C ARG A 286 -16.25 6.06 9.82
N ASP A 287 -15.44 5.21 9.26
CA ASP A 287 -15.06 5.20 7.85
C ASP A 287 -15.16 3.75 7.35
N PRO A 288 -16.37 3.25 7.18
CA PRO A 288 -16.53 1.95 6.56
C PRO A 288 -15.98 2.01 5.16
N SER A 289 -15.06 1.12 4.81
CA SER A 289 -14.72 0.83 3.42
C SER A 289 -16.02 0.77 2.62
N PRO A 290 -16.04 1.20 1.35
CA PRO A 290 -17.24 1.16 0.54
C PRO A 290 -17.87 -0.22 0.72
N SER A 291 -19.05 -0.26 1.33
CA SER A 291 -19.76 -1.50 1.60
C SER A 291 -19.79 -2.30 0.32
N PRO A 292 -19.54 -3.62 0.35
CA PRO A 292 -19.78 -4.41 -0.82
C PRO A 292 -21.22 -4.13 -1.22
N PRO A 293 -21.49 -3.95 -2.49
CA PRO A 293 -22.81 -3.50 -2.95
C PRO A 293 -23.96 -4.47 -2.61
N TYR A 294 -23.66 -5.55 -1.90
CA TYR A 294 -24.66 -6.56 -1.49
C TYR A 294 -24.28 -7.22 -0.16
N PRO A 295 -25.26 -7.54 0.70
CA PRO A 295 -25.02 -8.35 1.88
C PRO A 295 -24.57 -9.75 1.44
N ILE A 296 -23.35 -10.14 1.82
CA ILE A 296 -22.92 -11.53 1.71
C ILE A 296 -23.73 -12.29 2.74
N ARG A 297 -24.81 -12.95 2.29
CA ARG A 297 -25.61 -13.83 3.16
C ARG A 297 -24.72 -14.96 3.62
N HIS A 298 -24.52 -15.08 4.91
CA HIS A 298 -23.95 -16.26 5.52
C HIS A 298 -24.90 -17.42 5.25
N SER A 299 -24.52 -18.33 4.36
CA SER A 299 -25.12 -19.66 4.34
C SER A 299 -24.63 -20.36 5.60
N SER A 300 -25.56 -20.55 6.53
CA SER A 300 -25.43 -21.37 7.74
C SER A 300 -24.99 -22.80 7.41
#